data_45585ca3d6e31efa6e141058f1abf037
#
_entry.id   45585ca3d6e31efa6e141058f1abf037
#
_cell.length_a   1.000
_cell.length_b   1.000
_cell.length_c   1.000
_cell.angle_alpha   90.00
_cell.angle_beta   90.00
_cell.angle_gamma   90.00
#
_symmetry.space_group_name_H-M   'P 1'
#
loop_
_entity.id
_entity.type
_entity.pdbx_description
1 polymer ?
#
loop_
_entity_poly.entity_id
_entity_poly.type
_entity_poly.pdbx_seq_one_letter_code
_entity_poly.pdbx_strand_id
1 'polypeptide(L)'
;HGKALFLRVLFFVFTVVLRYLCIHTSNRTDMADNYLERKMEEYRNRTAAGQSGRRPLATLGRLLLKNRSHRGYDANFIVREDQLRRIIEVNAKIPSARNQQVLRFRPVLSDEAQKVLAHIRLGGALPHLHLPLPGTEPNAFIIVCSTVEENRYVDIDLGISAQSMLLQAAEIGLNGICIGAFDKERIRQEFGLEWEPLLILAIGRGIEKIELVPIGADGDRNYYRENGTHYVPKVRPEELTIK
;
A
#
# COMPACT_ATOMS: atom_id res chain seq x y z
N HIS A 1 0.84 63.53 23.94
CA HIS A 1 2.10 62.83 23.62
C HIS A 1 1.93 61.30 23.53
N GLY A 2 1.00 60.66 24.24
CA GLY A 2 0.82 59.17 24.23
C GLY A 2 0.32 58.57 22.92
N LYS A 3 -0.60 59.23 22.20
CA LYS A 3 -1.17 58.69 20.93
C LYS A 3 -0.17 58.62 19.79
N ALA A 4 0.76 59.59 19.69
CA ALA A 4 1.78 59.61 18.64
C ALA A 4 2.85 58.51 18.82
N LEU A 5 3.18 58.20 20.09
CA LEU A 5 4.11 57.10 20.39
C LEU A 5 3.50 55.73 20.11
N PHE A 6 2.22 55.54 20.42
CA PHE A 6 1.50 54.29 20.15
C PHE A 6 1.38 53.98 18.65
N LEU A 7 1.09 54.99 17.82
CA LEU A 7 1.06 54.82 16.36
C LEU A 7 2.43 54.48 15.78
N ARG A 8 3.52 55.05 16.29
CA ARG A 8 4.89 54.74 15.84
C ARG A 8 5.31 53.31 16.20
N VAL A 9 4.95 52.84 17.39
CA VAL A 9 5.23 51.44 17.79
C VAL A 9 4.41 50.47 16.96
N LEU A 10 3.12 50.76 16.71
CA LEU A 10 2.27 49.93 15.86
C LEU A 10 2.78 49.83 14.41
N PHE A 11 3.24 50.96 13.86
CA PHE A 11 3.82 51.01 12.50
C PHE A 11 5.14 50.26 12.41
N PHE A 12 5.98 50.35 13.45
CA PHE A 12 7.24 49.60 13.51
C PHE A 12 7.02 48.10 13.61
N VAL A 13 6.10 47.63 14.48
CA VAL A 13 5.74 46.21 14.61
C VAL A 13 5.15 45.68 13.30
N PHE A 14 4.26 46.47 12.67
CA PHE A 14 3.66 46.08 11.39
C PHE A 14 4.70 45.94 10.27
N THR A 15 5.68 46.85 10.22
CA THR A 15 6.76 46.81 9.21
C THR A 15 7.72 45.64 9.45
N VAL A 16 8.00 45.29 10.70
CA VAL A 16 8.83 44.15 11.06
C VAL A 16 8.12 42.82 10.73
N VAL A 17 6.83 42.71 11.04
CA VAL A 17 6.02 41.54 10.72
C VAL A 17 5.88 41.36 9.22
N LEU A 18 5.65 42.45 8.46
CA LEU A 18 5.59 42.38 6.98
C LEU A 18 6.94 42.00 6.37
N ARG A 19 8.06 42.48 6.88
CA ARG A 19 9.39 42.03 6.42
C ARG A 19 9.67 40.59 6.78
N TYR A 20 9.28 40.13 7.95
CA TYR A 20 9.43 38.71 8.34
C TYR A 20 8.57 37.75 7.46
N LEU A 21 7.33 38.13 7.15
CA LEU A 21 6.47 37.42 6.25
C LEU A 21 7.02 37.43 4.80
N CYS A 22 7.48 38.55 4.27
CA CYS A 22 8.09 38.61 2.94
C CYS A 22 9.36 37.78 2.81
N ILE A 23 10.23 37.75 3.84
CA ILE A 23 11.44 36.91 3.81
C ILE A 23 11.12 35.45 3.88
N HIS A 24 10.09 35.04 4.66
CA HIS A 24 9.70 33.63 4.75
C HIS A 24 8.88 33.11 3.56
N THR A 25 8.12 33.98 2.87
CA THR A 25 7.43 33.61 1.63
C THR A 25 8.40 33.55 0.45
N SER A 26 9.37 34.46 0.36
CA SER A 26 10.41 34.45 -0.69
C SER A 26 11.29 33.20 -0.61
N ASN A 27 11.73 32.79 0.58
CA ASN A 27 12.54 31.58 0.73
C ASN A 27 11.77 30.27 0.44
N ARG A 28 10.44 30.23 0.56
CA ARG A 28 9.63 29.05 0.20
C ARG A 28 9.41 28.95 -1.31
N THR A 29 9.22 30.04 -2.02
CA THR A 29 9.09 30.07 -3.47
C THR A 29 10.41 29.71 -4.15
N ASP A 30 11.54 30.28 -3.71
CA ASP A 30 12.86 29.97 -4.28
C ASP A 30 13.27 28.49 -4.13
N MET A 31 12.92 27.82 -3.00
CA MET A 31 13.21 26.39 -2.84
C MET A 31 12.29 25.50 -3.70
N ALA A 32 11.04 25.89 -3.89
CA ALA A 32 10.10 25.16 -4.73
C ALA A 32 10.46 25.33 -6.23
N ASP A 33 10.81 26.52 -6.65
CA ASP A 33 11.20 26.84 -8.02
C ASP A 33 12.52 26.14 -8.38
N ASN A 34 13.53 26.16 -7.51
CA ASN A 34 14.78 25.42 -7.71
C ASN A 34 14.58 23.88 -7.77
N TYR A 35 13.60 23.34 -7.03
CA TYR A 35 13.28 21.91 -7.11
C TYR A 35 12.63 21.54 -8.44
N LEU A 36 11.67 22.34 -8.90
CA LEU A 36 10.99 22.14 -10.18
C LEU A 36 11.93 22.32 -11.36
N GLU A 37 12.76 23.37 -11.36
CA GLU A 37 13.77 23.60 -12.42
C GLU A 37 14.76 22.45 -12.50
N ARG A 38 15.31 21.99 -11.36
CA ARG A 38 16.21 20.84 -11.32
C ARG A 38 15.55 19.56 -11.80
N LYS A 39 14.27 19.33 -11.47
CA LYS A 39 13.50 18.19 -11.98
C LYS A 39 13.20 18.30 -13.47
N MET A 40 12.95 19.49 -13.97
CA MET A 40 12.76 19.75 -15.41
C MET A 40 14.07 19.59 -16.18
N GLU A 41 15.19 19.95 -15.61
CA GLU A 41 16.51 19.77 -16.20
C GLU A 41 16.93 18.30 -16.23
N GLU A 42 16.70 17.54 -15.13
CA GLU A 42 16.82 16.08 -15.13
C GLU A 42 15.94 15.42 -16.19
N TYR A 43 14.72 15.92 -16.37
CA TYR A 43 13.80 15.41 -17.40
C TYR A 43 14.30 15.72 -18.82
N ARG A 44 14.75 16.96 -19.08
CA ARG A 44 15.33 17.37 -20.38
C ARG A 44 16.59 16.56 -20.72
N ASN A 45 17.47 16.37 -19.74
CA ASN A 45 18.70 15.61 -19.92
C ASN A 45 18.43 14.12 -20.20
N ARG A 46 17.36 13.54 -19.59
CA ARG A 46 16.91 12.17 -19.88
C ARG A 46 16.29 12.03 -21.27
N THR A 47 15.57 13.04 -21.75
CA THR A 47 14.97 13.04 -23.10
C THR A 47 16.01 13.30 -24.17
N ALA A 48 17.00 14.16 -23.93
CA ALA A 48 18.12 14.42 -24.82
C ALA A 48 19.05 13.20 -24.99
N ALA A 49 19.16 12.33 -23.96
CA ALA A 49 19.93 11.10 -24.01
C ALA A 49 19.22 9.91 -24.71
N GLY A 50 18.09 10.15 -25.39
CA GLY A 50 17.33 9.11 -26.11
C GLY A 50 16.65 8.09 -25.23
N GLN A 51 16.67 8.28 -23.90
CA GLN A 51 15.91 7.45 -22.97
C GLN A 51 14.48 8.00 -22.89
N SER A 52 13.55 7.38 -23.62
CA SER A 52 12.13 7.67 -23.47
C SER A 52 11.79 7.62 -21.97
N GLY A 53 11.12 8.65 -21.43
CA GLY A 53 10.82 8.83 -20.02
C GLY A 53 9.83 7.80 -19.41
N ARG A 54 9.72 6.62 -20.00
CA ARG A 54 9.11 5.45 -19.40
C ARG A 54 10.12 4.85 -18.42
N ARG A 55 9.81 4.89 -17.12
CA ARG A 55 10.50 4.01 -16.16
C ARG A 55 10.52 2.61 -16.75
N PRO A 56 11.71 1.95 -16.82
CA PRO A 56 11.75 0.57 -17.30
C PRO A 56 10.73 -0.22 -16.49
N LEU A 57 9.85 -0.93 -17.19
CA LEU A 57 8.86 -1.81 -16.56
C LEU A 57 9.61 -2.75 -15.62
N ALA A 58 9.14 -2.88 -14.38
CA ALA A 58 9.72 -3.82 -13.46
C ALA A 58 9.55 -5.23 -14.04
N THR A 59 10.63 -6.02 -14.10
CA THR A 59 10.51 -7.42 -14.51
C THR A 59 9.65 -8.18 -13.52
N LEU A 60 8.96 -9.24 -13.97
CA LEU A 60 8.15 -10.10 -13.11
C LEU A 60 8.93 -10.58 -11.88
N GLY A 61 10.20 -10.99 -12.05
CA GLY A 61 11.06 -11.41 -10.94
C GLY A 61 11.24 -10.33 -9.88
N ARG A 62 11.41 -9.07 -10.29
CA ARG A 62 11.49 -7.93 -9.35
C ARG A 62 10.19 -7.69 -8.62
N LEU A 63 9.05 -7.81 -9.31
CA LEU A 63 7.73 -7.65 -8.69
C LEU A 63 7.47 -8.76 -7.68
N LEU A 64 7.79 -10.00 -8.01
CA LEU A 64 7.67 -11.15 -7.11
C LEU A 64 8.53 -11.00 -5.86
N LEU A 65 9.73 -10.43 -5.95
CA LEU A 65 10.57 -10.15 -4.79
C LEU A 65 10.02 -9.02 -3.91
N LYS A 66 9.42 -8.00 -4.52
CA LYS A 66 8.81 -6.87 -3.80
C LYS A 66 7.46 -7.20 -3.18
N ASN A 67 6.69 -8.06 -3.81
CA ASN A 67 5.39 -8.49 -3.31
C ASN A 67 5.55 -9.43 -2.12
N ARG A 68 5.56 -8.87 -0.93
CA ARG A 68 5.64 -9.59 0.36
C ARG A 68 4.43 -9.25 1.22
N SER A 69 4.04 -10.20 2.08
CA SER A 69 2.96 -10.02 3.04
C SER A 69 3.40 -9.08 4.16
N HIS A 70 3.11 -7.80 4.02
CA HIS A 70 3.38 -6.80 5.04
C HIS A 70 2.27 -6.76 6.09
N ARG A 71 2.66 -6.62 7.36
CA ARG A 71 1.75 -6.50 8.52
C ARG A 71 1.95 -5.19 9.28
N GLY A 72 2.90 -4.37 8.83
CA GLY A 72 3.16 -3.02 9.31
C GLY A 72 3.31 -2.06 8.15
N TYR A 73 2.69 -0.90 8.25
CA TYR A 73 2.61 0.11 7.21
C TYR A 73 2.99 1.50 7.74
N ASP A 74 3.42 2.37 6.84
CA ASP A 74 3.68 3.78 7.12
C ASP A 74 2.35 4.52 7.32
N ALA A 75 2.02 4.83 8.57
CA ALA A 75 0.77 5.51 8.93
C ALA A 75 0.66 6.93 8.34
N ASN A 76 1.79 7.57 7.96
CA ASN A 76 1.80 8.90 7.35
C ASN A 76 1.52 8.85 5.84
N PHE A 77 1.55 7.66 5.25
CA PHE A 77 1.25 7.49 3.83
C PHE A 77 -0.21 7.10 3.65
N ILE A 78 -1.00 8.02 3.10
CA ILE A 78 -2.42 7.78 2.81
C ILE A 78 -2.56 7.23 1.38
N VAL A 79 -3.15 6.06 1.26
CA VAL A 79 -3.47 5.45 -0.04
C VAL A 79 -4.63 6.20 -0.67
N ARG A 80 -4.51 6.57 -1.95
CA ARG A 80 -5.52 7.31 -2.70
C ARG A 80 -6.47 6.38 -3.45
N GLU A 81 -7.66 6.89 -3.73
CA GLU A 81 -8.68 6.18 -4.50
C GLU A 81 -8.20 5.72 -5.88
N ASP A 82 -7.46 6.58 -6.60
CA ASP A 82 -6.91 6.25 -7.93
C ASP A 82 -5.92 5.08 -7.89
N GLN A 83 -5.18 4.94 -6.78
CA GLN A 83 -4.27 3.80 -6.57
C GLN A 83 -5.05 2.50 -6.34
N LEU A 84 -6.08 2.50 -5.49
CA LEU A 84 -6.93 1.31 -5.29
C LEU A 84 -7.66 0.92 -6.57
N ARG A 85 -8.20 1.91 -7.31
CA ARG A 85 -8.84 1.67 -8.60
C ARG A 85 -7.88 0.99 -9.57
N ARG A 86 -6.68 1.53 -9.73
CA ARG A 86 -5.64 0.94 -10.59
C ARG A 86 -5.29 -0.50 -10.18
N ILE A 87 -5.27 -0.80 -8.88
CA ILE A 87 -5.03 -2.16 -8.39
C ILE A 87 -6.19 -3.08 -8.77
N ILE A 88 -7.44 -2.64 -8.63
CA ILE A 88 -8.64 -3.43 -8.95
C ILE A 88 -8.76 -3.68 -10.46
N GLU A 89 -8.42 -2.69 -11.29
CA GLU A 89 -8.55 -2.73 -12.75
C GLU A 89 -7.75 -3.87 -13.43
N VAL A 90 -6.76 -4.47 -12.74
CA VAL A 90 -6.05 -5.63 -13.31
C VAL A 90 -6.98 -6.81 -13.55
N ASN A 91 -8.08 -6.90 -12.79
CA ASN A 91 -9.06 -7.98 -12.92
C ASN A 91 -9.76 -7.99 -14.30
N ALA A 92 -9.77 -6.89 -15.02
CA ALA A 92 -10.26 -6.84 -16.39
C ALA A 92 -9.27 -7.44 -17.43
N LYS A 93 -8.07 -7.88 -16.99
CA LYS A 93 -6.97 -8.34 -17.88
C LYS A 93 -6.46 -9.73 -17.54
N ILE A 94 -6.90 -10.31 -16.44
CA ILE A 94 -6.44 -11.61 -15.96
C ILE A 94 -7.43 -12.72 -16.34
N PRO A 95 -6.97 -13.98 -16.44
CA PRO A 95 -7.87 -15.10 -16.69
C PRO A 95 -8.79 -15.37 -15.48
N SER A 96 -9.95 -15.96 -15.77
CA SER A 96 -10.90 -16.46 -14.78
C SER A 96 -11.38 -17.85 -15.23
N ALA A 97 -11.63 -18.74 -14.27
CA ALA A 97 -12.12 -20.09 -14.56
C ALA A 97 -13.42 -20.02 -15.37
N ARG A 98 -13.46 -20.68 -16.53
CA ARG A 98 -14.59 -20.62 -17.46
C ARG A 98 -15.00 -19.20 -17.88
N ASN A 99 -14.12 -18.23 -17.69
CA ASN A 99 -14.39 -16.80 -17.89
C ASN A 99 -15.61 -16.30 -17.11
N GLN A 100 -15.87 -16.86 -15.92
CA GLN A 100 -17.07 -16.57 -15.12
C GLN A 100 -17.09 -15.17 -14.50
N GLN A 101 -15.90 -14.60 -14.18
CA GLN A 101 -15.72 -13.22 -13.71
C GLN A 101 -16.70 -12.84 -12.57
N VAL A 102 -16.82 -13.70 -11.57
CA VAL A 102 -17.81 -13.57 -10.48
C VAL A 102 -17.34 -12.69 -9.33
N LEU A 103 -16.08 -12.27 -9.30
CA LEU A 103 -15.54 -11.45 -8.21
C LEU A 103 -15.98 -10.00 -8.31
N ARG A 104 -16.25 -9.39 -7.15
CA ARG A 104 -16.57 -7.97 -6.99
C ARG A 104 -15.70 -7.37 -5.89
N PHE A 105 -15.41 -6.08 -5.99
CA PHE A 105 -14.40 -5.42 -5.19
C PHE A 105 -14.98 -4.16 -4.54
N ARG A 106 -14.88 -4.06 -3.21
CA ARG A 106 -15.19 -2.86 -2.45
C ARG A 106 -13.89 -2.22 -2.00
N PRO A 107 -13.45 -1.11 -2.61
CA PRO A 107 -12.32 -0.34 -2.09
C PRO A 107 -12.73 0.36 -0.79
N VAL A 108 -11.82 0.38 0.18
CA VAL A 108 -11.98 1.04 1.49
C VAL A 108 -10.80 1.98 1.66
N LEU A 109 -11.07 3.25 1.89
CA LEU A 109 -10.09 4.30 2.15
C LEU A 109 -9.94 4.58 3.65
N SER A 110 -9.07 5.51 3.99
CA SER A 110 -8.66 5.80 5.37
C SER A 110 -9.81 6.23 6.30
N ASP A 111 -10.83 6.87 5.77
CA ASP A 111 -12.04 7.30 6.50
C ASP A 111 -12.92 6.13 6.97
N GLU A 112 -12.86 5.00 6.27
CA GLU A 112 -13.59 3.77 6.63
C GLU A 112 -12.68 2.65 7.16
N ALA A 113 -11.35 2.83 7.16
CA ALA A 113 -10.38 1.78 7.47
C ALA A 113 -10.60 1.13 8.85
N GLN A 114 -11.03 1.92 9.85
CA GLN A 114 -11.30 1.42 11.21
C GLN A 114 -12.43 0.39 11.25
N LYS A 115 -13.42 0.47 10.36
CA LYS A 115 -14.49 -0.52 10.24
C LYS A 115 -13.95 -1.90 9.83
N VAL A 116 -12.90 -1.94 9.00
CA VAL A 116 -12.23 -3.20 8.63
C VAL A 116 -11.35 -3.68 9.76
N LEU A 117 -10.52 -2.80 10.34
CA LEU A 117 -9.56 -3.15 11.40
C LEU A 117 -10.23 -3.78 12.61
N ALA A 118 -11.46 -3.38 12.95
CA ALA A 118 -12.22 -3.93 14.07
C ALA A 118 -12.59 -5.43 13.89
N HIS A 119 -12.56 -5.95 12.66
CA HIS A 119 -13.08 -7.28 12.34
C HIS A 119 -12.08 -8.22 11.67
N ILE A 120 -10.80 -7.82 11.55
CA ILE A 120 -9.73 -8.66 10.99
C ILE A 120 -8.78 -9.16 12.08
N ARG A 121 -8.05 -10.24 11.76
CA ARG A 121 -6.95 -10.77 12.58
C ARG A 121 -5.70 -10.91 11.71
N LEU A 122 -4.60 -10.37 12.18
CA LEU A 122 -3.29 -10.49 11.54
C LEU A 122 -2.34 -11.33 12.41
N GLY A 123 -1.36 -11.98 11.75
CA GLY A 123 -0.25 -12.62 12.44
C GLY A 123 -0.56 -13.94 13.13
N GLY A 124 -1.47 -14.76 12.61
CA GLY A 124 -1.87 -16.03 13.20
C GLY A 124 -0.73 -17.00 13.56
N ALA A 125 0.38 -17.00 12.79
CA ALA A 125 1.60 -17.77 13.10
C ALA A 125 2.58 -17.04 14.03
N LEU A 126 2.25 -15.84 14.51
CA LEU A 126 3.01 -15.07 15.49
C LEU A 126 2.08 -14.59 16.63
N PRO A 127 1.45 -15.52 17.37
CA PRO A 127 0.38 -15.17 18.32
C PRO A 127 0.88 -14.33 19.51
N HIS A 128 2.19 -14.32 19.76
CA HIS A 128 2.83 -13.47 20.78
C HIS A 128 2.99 -12.01 20.34
N LEU A 129 2.78 -11.73 19.06
CA LEU A 129 2.79 -10.37 18.52
C LEU A 129 1.34 -9.95 18.24
N HIS A 130 0.89 -8.90 18.89
CA HIS A 130 -0.39 -8.27 18.58
C HIS A 130 -0.24 -7.40 17.32
N LEU A 131 -0.51 -7.98 16.15
CA LEU A 131 -0.35 -7.31 14.86
C LEU A 131 -1.69 -6.77 14.34
N PRO A 132 -1.69 -5.59 13.66
CA PRO A 132 -0.53 -4.72 13.41
C PRO A 132 -0.02 -4.08 14.71
N LEU A 133 1.27 -3.73 14.74
CA LEU A 133 1.80 -2.96 15.88
C LEU A 133 1.14 -1.57 15.90
N PRO A 134 0.87 -0.99 17.09
CA PRO A 134 0.25 0.33 17.20
C PRO A 134 0.98 1.39 16.37
N GLY A 135 0.23 2.17 15.59
CA GLY A 135 0.77 3.19 14.69
C GLY A 135 1.33 2.64 13.38
N THR A 136 1.15 1.34 13.10
CA THR A 136 1.55 0.73 11.82
C THR A 136 0.37 0.07 11.10
N GLU A 137 -0.84 0.43 11.44
CA GLU A 137 -2.06 -0.10 10.86
C GLU A 137 -2.18 0.28 9.38
N PRO A 138 -2.69 -0.61 8.52
CA PRO A 138 -3.04 -0.26 7.15
C PRO A 138 -4.22 0.72 7.14
N ASN A 139 -4.18 1.69 6.24
CA ASN A 139 -5.24 2.69 6.10
C ASN A 139 -6.06 2.54 4.82
N ALA A 140 -5.88 1.46 4.08
CA ALA A 140 -6.69 1.15 2.92
C ALA A 140 -6.85 -0.36 2.75
N PHE A 141 -8.01 -0.77 2.22
CA PHE A 141 -8.33 -2.18 2.00
C PHE A 141 -9.09 -2.37 0.68
N ILE A 142 -9.09 -3.60 0.20
CA ILE A 142 -9.97 -4.07 -0.86
C ILE A 142 -10.69 -5.31 -0.33
N ILE A 143 -12.00 -5.22 -0.15
CA ILE A 143 -12.83 -6.37 0.20
C ILE A 143 -13.22 -7.05 -1.10
N VAL A 144 -12.94 -8.35 -1.20
CA VAL A 144 -13.24 -9.17 -2.38
C VAL A 144 -14.44 -10.04 -2.06
N CYS A 145 -15.51 -9.86 -2.84
CA CYS A 145 -16.76 -10.61 -2.71
C CYS A 145 -16.97 -11.51 -3.94
N SER A 146 -17.84 -12.50 -3.81
CA SER A 146 -18.29 -13.34 -4.92
C SER A 146 -19.80 -13.20 -5.14
N THR A 147 -20.23 -13.09 -6.41
CA THR A 147 -21.64 -13.06 -6.81
C THR A 147 -22.30 -14.43 -6.80
N VAL A 148 -21.54 -15.48 -6.56
CA VAL A 148 -21.99 -16.87 -6.45
C VAL A 148 -21.41 -17.51 -5.20
N GLU A 149 -21.97 -18.62 -4.76
CA GLU A 149 -21.45 -19.39 -3.63
C GLU A 149 -19.99 -19.79 -3.83
N GLU A 150 -19.23 -19.80 -2.73
CA GLU A 150 -17.84 -20.21 -2.69
C GLU A 150 -17.70 -21.67 -3.16
N ASN A 151 -16.82 -21.90 -4.12
CA ASN A 151 -16.52 -23.20 -4.67
C ASN A 151 -15.10 -23.20 -5.25
N ARG A 152 -14.59 -24.39 -5.62
CA ARG A 152 -13.22 -24.54 -6.12
C ARG A 152 -12.83 -23.56 -7.24
N TYR A 153 -13.73 -23.22 -8.14
CA TYR A 153 -13.41 -22.29 -9.23
C TYR A 153 -13.34 -20.84 -8.76
N VAL A 154 -14.20 -20.48 -7.80
CA VAL A 154 -14.15 -19.17 -7.11
C VAL A 154 -12.83 -19.03 -6.36
N ASP A 155 -12.37 -20.10 -5.65
CA ASP A 155 -11.11 -20.08 -4.93
C ASP A 155 -9.89 -19.91 -5.84
N ILE A 156 -9.91 -20.56 -7.01
CA ILE A 156 -8.88 -20.40 -8.05
C ILE A 156 -8.85 -18.94 -8.54
N ASP A 157 -10.00 -18.38 -8.89
CA ASP A 157 -10.13 -17.00 -9.36
C ASP A 157 -9.72 -16.00 -8.28
N LEU A 158 -10.06 -16.27 -7.01
CA LEU A 158 -9.70 -15.46 -5.86
C LEU A 158 -8.17 -15.38 -5.70
N GLY A 159 -7.49 -16.54 -5.83
CA GLY A 159 -6.02 -16.59 -5.77
C GLY A 159 -5.36 -15.83 -6.93
N ILE A 160 -5.85 -16.02 -8.17
CA ILE A 160 -5.35 -15.30 -9.36
C ILE A 160 -5.55 -13.80 -9.21
N SER A 161 -6.74 -13.39 -8.79
CA SER A 161 -7.11 -11.98 -8.58
C SER A 161 -6.25 -11.32 -7.50
N ALA A 162 -6.17 -11.94 -6.32
CA ALA A 162 -5.42 -11.41 -5.19
C ALA A 162 -3.92 -11.23 -5.53
N GLN A 163 -3.29 -12.25 -6.13
CA GLN A 163 -1.89 -12.17 -6.54
C GLN A 163 -1.67 -11.08 -7.59
N SER A 164 -2.55 -10.95 -8.56
CA SER A 164 -2.44 -9.93 -9.62
C SER A 164 -2.59 -8.52 -9.07
N MET A 165 -3.54 -8.30 -8.17
CA MET A 165 -3.73 -7.03 -7.47
C MET A 165 -2.52 -6.66 -6.62
N LEU A 166 -1.95 -7.60 -5.87
CA LEU A 166 -0.77 -7.35 -5.05
C LEU A 166 0.49 -7.08 -5.89
N LEU A 167 0.64 -7.71 -7.05
CA LEU A 167 1.71 -7.39 -8.01
C LEU A 167 1.54 -5.97 -8.58
N GLN A 168 0.31 -5.56 -8.89
CA GLN A 168 0.02 -4.20 -9.33
C GLN A 168 0.29 -3.18 -8.22
N ALA A 169 -0.03 -3.51 -6.96
CA ALA A 169 0.34 -2.69 -5.81
C ALA A 169 1.88 -2.53 -5.73
N ALA A 170 2.64 -3.64 -5.86
CA ALA A 170 4.10 -3.62 -5.85
C ALA A 170 4.70 -2.79 -7.00
N GLU A 171 4.07 -2.82 -8.19
CA GLU A 171 4.49 -2.01 -9.35
C GLU A 171 4.38 -0.50 -9.06
N ILE A 172 3.31 -0.07 -8.40
CA ILE A 172 3.09 1.34 -8.06
C ILE A 172 3.75 1.77 -6.74
N GLY A 173 4.57 0.89 -6.12
CA GLY A 173 5.34 1.19 -4.91
C GLY A 173 4.55 1.02 -3.61
N LEU A 174 3.46 0.27 -3.65
CA LEU A 174 2.70 -0.16 -2.49
C LEU A 174 2.96 -1.62 -2.16
N ASN A 175 2.49 -2.04 -1.00
CA ASN A 175 2.56 -3.40 -0.50
C ASN A 175 1.19 -3.83 0.04
N GLY A 176 1.02 -5.11 0.26
CA GLY A 176 -0.21 -5.59 0.85
C GLY A 176 -0.07 -6.97 1.46
N ILE A 177 -1.20 -7.48 1.93
CA ILE A 177 -1.36 -8.83 2.46
C ILE A 177 -2.78 -9.33 2.22
N CYS A 178 -2.91 -10.62 1.94
CA CYS A 178 -4.20 -11.32 1.95
C CYS A 178 -4.61 -11.65 3.39
N ILE A 179 -5.83 -11.30 3.76
CA ILE A 179 -6.42 -11.55 5.07
C ILE A 179 -7.65 -12.43 4.90
N GLY A 180 -7.53 -13.71 5.26
CA GLY A 180 -8.66 -14.65 5.29
C GLY A 180 -9.29 -14.76 6.68
N ALA A 181 -8.59 -14.30 7.74
CA ALA A 181 -9.07 -14.35 9.11
C ALA A 181 -9.82 -13.05 9.46
N PHE A 182 -11.12 -13.00 9.17
CA PHE A 182 -12.00 -11.88 9.50
C PHE A 182 -13.42 -12.36 9.76
N ASP A 183 -14.22 -11.53 10.41
CA ASP A 183 -15.64 -11.77 10.64
C ASP A 183 -16.43 -11.37 9.39
N LYS A 184 -16.78 -12.37 8.55
CA LYS A 184 -17.48 -12.18 7.27
C LYS A 184 -18.80 -11.44 7.45
N GLU A 185 -19.59 -11.83 8.46
CA GLU A 185 -20.93 -11.27 8.69
C GLU A 185 -20.85 -9.81 9.15
N ARG A 186 -19.91 -9.49 10.06
CA ARG A 186 -19.69 -8.11 10.50
C ARG A 186 -19.22 -7.21 9.37
N ILE A 187 -18.26 -7.67 8.56
CA ILE A 187 -17.79 -6.92 7.38
C ILE A 187 -18.94 -6.70 6.39
N ARG A 188 -19.77 -7.72 6.16
CA ARG A 188 -20.93 -7.60 5.27
C ARG A 188 -21.92 -6.53 5.75
N GLN A 189 -22.23 -6.52 7.05
CA GLN A 189 -23.14 -5.54 7.67
C GLN A 189 -22.56 -4.13 7.66
N GLU A 190 -21.30 -3.95 8.09
CA GLU A 190 -20.64 -2.65 8.18
C GLU A 190 -20.56 -1.89 6.85
N PHE A 191 -20.41 -2.65 5.76
CA PHE A 191 -20.28 -2.07 4.41
C PHE A 191 -21.53 -2.23 3.55
N GLY A 192 -22.62 -2.81 4.09
CA GLY A 192 -23.88 -3.05 3.35
C GLY A 192 -23.65 -3.88 2.08
N LEU A 193 -22.80 -4.92 2.15
CA LEU A 193 -22.42 -5.69 0.96
C LEU A 193 -23.56 -6.60 0.52
N GLU A 194 -23.89 -6.55 -0.76
CA GLU A 194 -24.84 -7.46 -1.39
C GLU A 194 -24.33 -8.89 -1.41
N TRP A 195 -23.04 -9.05 -1.70
CA TRP A 195 -22.39 -10.35 -1.87
C TRP A 195 -21.49 -10.73 -0.70
N GLU A 196 -21.23 -12.03 -0.53
CA GLU A 196 -20.42 -12.55 0.54
C GLU A 196 -18.94 -12.15 0.38
N PRO A 197 -18.30 -11.54 1.40
CA PRO A 197 -16.88 -11.25 1.39
C PRO A 197 -16.07 -12.54 1.62
N LEU A 198 -15.13 -12.81 0.70
CA LEU A 198 -14.28 -14.01 0.75
C LEU A 198 -12.85 -13.72 1.19
N LEU A 199 -12.34 -12.53 0.89
CA LEU A 199 -10.97 -12.13 1.17
C LEU A 199 -10.88 -10.63 1.38
N ILE A 200 -9.97 -10.19 2.22
CA ILE A 200 -9.60 -8.78 2.36
C ILE A 200 -8.13 -8.61 2.00
N LEU A 201 -7.83 -7.63 1.17
CA LEU A 201 -6.45 -7.19 0.94
C LEU A 201 -6.22 -5.90 1.72
N ALA A 202 -5.26 -5.90 2.66
CA ALA A 202 -4.74 -4.65 3.20
C ALA A 202 -3.72 -4.07 2.24
N ILE A 203 -3.78 -2.76 1.99
CA ILE A 203 -2.91 -2.05 1.05
C ILE A 203 -2.30 -0.83 1.75
N GLY A 204 -1.01 -0.60 1.52
CA GLY A 204 -0.30 0.54 2.08
C GLY A 204 1.16 0.57 1.65
N ARG A 205 1.94 1.50 2.22
CA ARG A 205 3.40 1.48 2.10
C ARG A 205 3.97 0.63 3.23
N GLY A 206 4.43 -0.60 2.90
CA GLY A 206 5.04 -1.50 3.88
C GLY A 206 6.35 -0.94 4.43
N ILE A 207 6.54 -1.07 5.74
CA ILE A 207 7.76 -0.62 6.45
C ILE A 207 8.63 -1.78 6.93
N GLU A 208 8.18 -3.02 6.78
CA GLU A 208 8.88 -4.18 7.29
C GLU A 208 10.05 -4.56 6.37
N LYS A 209 11.18 -4.87 6.98
CA LYS A 209 12.27 -5.58 6.31
C LYS A 209 11.93 -7.07 6.28
N ILE A 210 11.77 -7.64 5.09
CA ILE A 210 11.38 -9.03 4.89
C ILE A 210 12.45 -9.73 4.06
N GLU A 211 12.97 -10.85 4.58
CA GLU A 211 14.00 -11.67 3.91
C GLU A 211 13.50 -13.09 3.67
N LEU A 212 13.83 -13.65 2.51
CA LEU A 212 13.52 -15.03 2.16
C LEU A 212 14.69 -15.93 2.56
N VAL A 213 14.38 -17.04 3.27
CA VAL A 213 15.38 -18.02 3.72
C VAL A 213 15.16 -19.32 2.95
N PRO A 214 16.13 -19.78 2.14
CA PRO A 214 15.98 -21.04 1.42
C PRO A 214 16.05 -22.23 2.38
N ILE A 215 15.07 -23.14 2.29
CA ILE A 215 15.00 -24.38 3.09
C ILE A 215 14.84 -25.60 2.20
N GLY A 216 15.09 -26.81 2.74
CA GLY A 216 14.72 -28.06 2.11
C GLY A 216 13.21 -28.34 2.15
N ALA A 217 12.73 -29.34 1.41
CA ALA A 217 11.32 -29.71 1.36
C ALA A 217 10.74 -30.05 2.75
N ASP A 218 11.55 -30.67 3.62
CA ASP A 218 11.17 -31.05 4.98
C ASP A 218 11.54 -29.98 6.03
N GLY A 219 12.04 -28.81 5.61
CA GLY A 219 12.47 -27.73 6.50
C GLY A 219 11.28 -27.04 7.17
N ASP A 220 11.52 -26.43 8.34
CA ASP A 220 10.51 -25.64 9.04
C ASP A 220 10.06 -24.44 8.19
N ARG A 221 8.77 -24.36 7.92
CA ARG A 221 8.13 -23.30 7.12
C ARG A 221 7.61 -22.14 7.95
N ASN A 222 7.73 -22.23 9.29
CA ASN A 222 7.28 -21.15 10.17
C ASN A 222 8.14 -19.90 9.93
N TYR A 223 7.48 -18.78 9.63
CA TYR A 223 8.17 -17.50 9.55
C TYR A 223 8.42 -16.96 10.98
N TYR A 224 9.50 -16.21 11.14
CA TYR A 224 9.91 -15.67 12.42
C TYR A 224 10.45 -14.25 12.29
N ARG A 225 10.60 -13.55 13.43
CA ARG A 225 11.19 -12.21 13.49
C ARG A 225 12.41 -12.21 14.39
N GLU A 226 13.47 -11.61 13.88
CA GLU A 226 14.73 -11.43 14.62
C GLU A 226 15.36 -10.11 14.21
N ASN A 227 15.85 -9.33 15.19
CA ASN A 227 16.57 -8.06 14.98
C ASN A 227 15.85 -7.09 14.00
N GLY A 228 14.52 -6.97 14.11
CA GLY A 228 13.72 -6.10 13.25
C GLY A 228 13.48 -6.61 11.83
N THR A 229 13.98 -7.79 11.48
CA THR A 229 13.79 -8.45 10.19
C THR A 229 12.77 -9.58 10.31
N HIS A 230 11.85 -9.65 9.35
CA HIS A 230 10.90 -10.75 9.20
C HIS A 230 11.42 -11.77 8.21
N TYR A 231 11.77 -12.97 8.69
CA TYR A 231 12.31 -14.05 7.88
C TYR A 231 11.21 -14.99 7.42
N VAL A 232 11.19 -15.29 6.12
CA VAL A 232 10.17 -16.15 5.49
C VAL A 232 10.86 -17.34 4.82
N PRO A 233 10.79 -18.55 5.42
CA PRO A 233 11.35 -19.75 4.81
C PRO A 233 10.65 -20.07 3.49
N LYS A 234 11.44 -20.48 2.48
CA LYS A 234 10.98 -20.88 1.15
C LYS A 234 11.72 -22.15 0.71
N VAL A 235 10.93 -23.13 0.29
CA VAL A 235 11.49 -24.36 -0.30
C VAL A 235 12.29 -24.01 -1.55
N ARG A 236 13.48 -24.60 -1.67
CA ARG A 236 14.38 -24.37 -2.81
C ARG A 236 13.76 -24.84 -4.12
N PRO A 237 14.03 -24.16 -5.26
CA PRO A 237 13.42 -24.46 -6.55
C PRO A 237 13.60 -25.93 -6.99
N GLU A 238 14.77 -26.53 -6.67
CA GLU A 238 15.11 -27.91 -7.04
C GLU A 238 14.16 -28.93 -6.41
N GLU A 239 13.56 -28.58 -5.27
CA GLU A 239 12.65 -29.45 -4.51
C GLU A 239 11.17 -29.17 -4.77
N LEU A 240 10.85 -28.22 -5.63
CA LEU A 240 9.48 -27.91 -6.05
C LEU A 240 9.03 -28.73 -7.27
N THR A 241 9.96 -29.39 -7.98
CA THR A 241 9.69 -30.14 -9.19
C THR A 241 9.66 -31.64 -8.88
N ILE A 242 8.56 -32.29 -9.24
CA ILE A 242 8.43 -33.75 -9.18
C ILE A 242 9.18 -34.34 -10.38
N LYS A 243 10.03 -35.35 -10.13
CA LYS A 243 10.76 -36.10 -11.17
C LYS A 243 9.94 -37.26 -11.64
#